data_479cf0ab1528da46658f21388505d66f
#
_entry.id   479cf0ab1528da46658f21388505d66f
#
_cell.length_a   1.000
_cell.length_b   1.000
_cell.length_c   1.000
_cell.angle_alpha   90.00
_cell.angle_beta   90.00
_cell.angle_gamma   90.00
#
_symmetry.space_group_name_H-M   'P 1'
#
loop_
_entity.id
_entity.type
_entity.pdbx_description
1 polymer ?
#
loop_
_entity_poly.entity_id
_entity_poly.type
_entity_poly.pdbx_seq_one_letter_code
_entity_poly.pdbx_strand_id
1 'polypeptide(L)'
;RSFGCYKTADISAYKDVAKSKWYYKDVALAVQMGTYNGVSSTSMQPDRAITRQEAIAVVARALQLNLDDYTKTDLSKFADAKDVSTWALPYMKAMVAAGYVHGRTQGLVPQANITRAEFAQLYFNIIQSYITKNGSYTKDYKGNLLVRTKDVELKDMTIDGDLIIGNGVADGKVTLSNVKISGRLVVWGGGTAAVYCNDGTTAAEVIACRVDGPVKIIFDRESTLLVYDKIKTRITERAGKFPETEIVFYAMDDLLNAQRDLNKMVDENLIQAEVPAHLYAIVGEQTVSATLKNNSKTDSYTIEIRRDSDGSLIADPITLTAGASVSSITLKDVPEYGNAACTATITA
;
A
#
# COMPACT_ATOMS: atom_id res chain seq x y z
N ARG A 1 0.49 -6.30 -21.56
CA ARG A 1 -0.51 -5.43 -22.22
C ARG A 1 -1.56 -4.90 -21.24
N SER A 2 -2.12 -5.73 -20.36
CA SER A 2 -3.21 -5.33 -19.44
C SER A 2 -2.83 -4.16 -18.53
N PHE A 3 -1.63 -4.16 -18.00
CA PHE A 3 -1.09 -3.06 -17.18
C PHE A 3 -0.69 -1.82 -18.00
N GLY A 4 -0.80 -1.87 -19.33
CA GLY A 4 -0.42 -0.75 -20.21
C GLY A 4 1.09 -0.58 -20.38
N CYS A 5 1.92 -1.58 -20.06
CA CYS A 5 3.36 -1.51 -20.25
C CYS A 5 3.70 -1.20 -21.73
N TYR A 6 4.56 -0.21 -21.95
CA TYR A 6 4.91 0.30 -23.28
C TYR A 6 6.42 0.28 -23.56
N LYS A 7 7.26 0.37 -22.53
CA LYS A 7 8.71 0.24 -22.65
C LYS A 7 9.11 -1.23 -22.69
N THR A 8 10.05 -1.59 -23.56
CA THR A 8 10.54 -2.95 -23.73
C THR A 8 11.94 -3.10 -23.16
N ALA A 9 12.22 -4.27 -22.56
CA ALA A 9 13.57 -4.67 -22.21
C ALA A 9 14.37 -5.06 -23.46
N ASP A 10 15.70 -4.98 -23.38
CA ASP A 10 16.57 -5.72 -24.31
C ASP A 10 16.49 -7.21 -23.97
N ILE A 11 16.03 -7.99 -24.92
CA ILE A 11 15.90 -9.44 -24.82
C ILE A 11 16.83 -10.19 -25.78
N SER A 12 17.88 -9.54 -26.29
CA SER A 12 18.87 -10.12 -27.23
C SER A 12 19.64 -11.32 -26.68
N ALA A 13 19.67 -11.47 -25.34
CA ALA A 13 20.22 -12.62 -24.65
C ALA A 13 19.42 -13.91 -24.94
N TYR A 14 18.08 -13.82 -25.12
CA TYR A 14 17.22 -14.96 -25.40
C TYR A 14 17.28 -15.33 -26.90
N LYS A 15 18.14 -16.30 -27.23
CA LYS A 15 18.47 -16.67 -28.60
C LYS A 15 17.30 -17.35 -29.35
N ASP A 16 16.34 -17.86 -28.62
CA ASP A 16 15.12 -18.52 -29.11
C ASP A 16 13.94 -17.54 -29.34
N VAL A 17 14.13 -16.22 -29.13
CA VAL A 17 13.12 -15.19 -29.38
C VAL A 17 13.54 -14.29 -30.53
N ALA A 18 13.21 -14.71 -31.75
CA ALA A 18 13.57 -13.94 -32.95
C ALA A 18 12.78 -12.63 -33.07
N LYS A 19 13.45 -11.54 -33.49
CA LYS A 19 12.83 -10.21 -33.64
C LYS A 19 11.65 -10.18 -34.61
N SER A 20 11.61 -11.08 -35.57
CA SER A 20 10.54 -11.19 -36.58
C SER A 20 9.27 -11.87 -36.05
N LYS A 21 9.29 -12.45 -34.86
CA LYS A 21 8.14 -13.16 -34.29
C LYS A 21 7.10 -12.17 -33.75
N TRP A 22 5.82 -12.48 -33.97
CA TRP A 22 4.70 -11.63 -33.55
C TRP A 22 4.65 -11.38 -32.05
N TYR A 23 5.18 -12.29 -31.25
CA TYR A 23 5.22 -12.19 -29.78
C TYR A 23 6.48 -11.49 -29.24
N TYR A 24 7.46 -11.13 -30.08
CA TYR A 24 8.74 -10.55 -29.63
C TYR A 24 8.52 -9.34 -28.70
N LYS A 25 7.67 -8.40 -29.12
CA LYS A 25 7.38 -7.22 -28.33
C LYS A 25 6.70 -7.57 -26.99
N ASP A 26 5.79 -8.53 -26.99
CA ASP A 26 5.08 -8.93 -25.75
C ASP A 26 6.02 -9.61 -24.75
N VAL A 27 6.94 -10.44 -25.22
CA VAL A 27 7.99 -11.03 -24.39
C VAL A 27 8.88 -9.93 -23.81
N ALA A 28 9.33 -8.98 -24.64
CA ALA A 28 10.16 -7.86 -24.19
C ALA A 28 9.44 -6.98 -23.14
N LEU A 29 8.14 -6.75 -23.27
CA LEU A 29 7.32 -6.05 -22.28
C LEU A 29 7.22 -6.86 -20.97
N ALA A 30 7.03 -8.17 -21.04
CA ALA A 30 6.91 -9.03 -19.85
C ALA A 30 8.25 -9.14 -19.10
N VAL A 31 9.37 -9.19 -19.81
CA VAL A 31 10.72 -9.13 -19.22
C VAL A 31 10.96 -7.77 -18.58
N GLN A 32 10.55 -6.66 -19.23
CA GLN A 32 10.65 -5.31 -18.64
C GLN A 32 9.90 -5.21 -17.32
N MET A 33 8.70 -5.76 -17.23
CA MET A 33 7.93 -5.81 -15.98
C MET A 33 8.51 -6.78 -14.94
N GLY A 34 9.46 -7.67 -15.30
CA GLY A 34 9.98 -8.72 -14.42
C GLY A 34 9.01 -9.86 -14.16
N THR A 35 7.98 -9.99 -14.98
CA THR A 35 7.02 -11.10 -14.88
C THR A 35 7.54 -12.37 -15.56
N TYR A 36 8.29 -12.23 -16.66
CA TYR A 36 9.00 -13.31 -17.36
C TYR A 36 10.51 -13.19 -17.13
N ASN A 37 11.12 -14.28 -16.73
CA ASN A 37 12.57 -14.37 -16.46
C ASN A 37 13.29 -15.41 -17.34
N GLY A 38 12.59 -16.01 -18.33
CA GLY A 38 13.09 -17.13 -19.11
C GLY A 38 13.14 -18.42 -18.30
N VAL A 39 13.49 -19.51 -18.98
CA VAL A 39 13.78 -20.82 -18.37
C VAL A 39 15.27 -20.94 -18.04
N SER A 40 16.10 -20.09 -18.65
CA SER A 40 17.51 -19.86 -18.35
C SER A 40 17.88 -18.42 -18.72
N SER A 41 19.12 -18.02 -18.48
CA SER A 41 19.64 -16.70 -18.88
C SER A 41 19.63 -16.45 -20.40
N THR A 42 19.51 -17.49 -21.22
CA THR A 42 19.60 -17.40 -22.68
C THR A 42 18.42 -18.01 -23.43
N SER A 43 17.46 -18.61 -22.74
CA SER A 43 16.30 -19.28 -23.34
C SER A 43 15.00 -18.89 -22.66
N MET A 44 14.01 -18.55 -23.47
CA MET A 44 12.64 -18.19 -23.06
C MET A 44 11.64 -19.33 -23.30
N GLN A 45 11.90 -20.21 -24.27
CA GLN A 45 11.01 -21.26 -24.78
C GLN A 45 9.60 -20.74 -25.13
N PRO A 46 9.48 -19.74 -26.01
CA PRO A 46 8.21 -19.03 -26.24
C PRO A 46 7.12 -19.91 -26.88
N ASP A 47 7.50 -20.95 -27.58
CA ASP A 47 6.59 -21.90 -28.28
C ASP A 47 6.22 -23.11 -27.39
N ARG A 48 6.82 -23.24 -26.18
CA ARG A 48 6.46 -24.30 -25.22
C ARG A 48 5.14 -23.94 -24.52
N ALA A 49 4.29 -24.96 -24.34
CA ALA A 49 3.10 -24.78 -23.52
C ALA A 49 3.49 -24.44 -22.06
N ILE A 50 2.80 -23.49 -21.46
CA ILE A 50 3.05 -23.06 -20.07
C ILE A 50 2.22 -23.92 -19.10
N THR A 51 2.83 -24.37 -18.02
CA THR A 51 2.12 -25.10 -16.96
C THR A 51 1.32 -24.13 -16.07
N ARG A 52 0.35 -24.68 -15.33
CA ARG A 52 -0.45 -23.88 -14.40
C ARG A 52 0.40 -23.20 -13.35
N GLN A 53 1.35 -23.91 -12.73
CA GLN A 53 2.24 -23.28 -11.74
C GLN A 53 3.11 -22.17 -12.33
N GLU A 54 3.56 -22.29 -13.58
CA GLU A 54 4.31 -21.24 -14.27
C GLU A 54 3.43 -20.01 -14.53
N ALA A 55 2.22 -20.21 -15.03
CA ALA A 55 1.26 -19.13 -15.27
C ALA A 55 0.90 -18.40 -13.96
N ILE A 56 0.67 -19.14 -12.88
CA ILE A 56 0.38 -18.61 -11.54
C ILE A 56 1.57 -17.76 -11.03
N ALA A 57 2.80 -18.24 -11.17
CA ALA A 57 3.98 -17.50 -10.75
C ALA A 57 4.18 -16.20 -11.56
N VAL A 58 3.94 -16.23 -12.88
CA VAL A 58 4.00 -15.02 -13.73
C VAL A 58 3.01 -13.96 -13.25
N VAL A 59 1.79 -14.38 -12.95
CA VAL A 59 0.74 -13.46 -12.50
C VAL A 59 1.01 -12.95 -11.09
N ALA A 60 1.46 -13.78 -10.17
CA ALA A 60 1.83 -13.39 -8.81
C ALA A 60 2.93 -12.32 -8.79
N ARG A 61 3.93 -12.44 -9.69
CA ARG A 61 4.97 -11.40 -9.87
C ARG A 61 4.38 -10.08 -10.36
N ALA A 62 3.41 -10.12 -11.28
CA ALA A 62 2.74 -8.91 -11.76
C ALA A 62 1.94 -8.20 -10.65
N LEU A 63 1.42 -8.95 -9.68
CA LEU A 63 0.67 -8.42 -8.53
C LEU A 63 1.57 -7.94 -7.39
N GLN A 64 2.88 -8.16 -7.47
CA GLN A 64 3.83 -7.79 -6.40
C GLN A 64 3.45 -8.35 -5.02
N LEU A 65 2.90 -9.57 -4.97
CA LEU A 65 2.62 -10.24 -3.70
C LEU A 65 3.92 -10.42 -2.90
N ASN A 66 3.89 -10.04 -1.62
CA ASN A 66 5.01 -10.31 -0.73
C ASN A 66 4.93 -11.80 -0.30
N LEU A 67 5.78 -12.63 -0.87
CA LEU A 67 5.70 -14.09 -0.66
C LEU A 67 5.94 -14.49 0.79
N ASP A 68 6.66 -13.69 1.57
CA ASP A 68 6.97 -13.96 2.98
C ASP A 68 5.72 -13.91 3.87
N ASP A 69 4.73 -13.08 3.51
CA ASP A 69 3.46 -12.98 4.24
C ASP A 69 2.63 -14.27 4.13
N TYR A 70 2.93 -15.14 3.16
CA TYR A 70 2.16 -16.34 2.84
C TYR A 70 2.88 -17.66 3.14
N THR A 71 4.04 -17.62 3.80
CA THR A 71 4.85 -18.82 4.09
C THR A 71 4.08 -19.88 4.89
N LYS A 72 3.18 -19.45 5.78
CA LYS A 72 2.34 -20.30 6.63
C LYS A 72 1.05 -20.77 5.97
N THR A 73 0.77 -20.39 4.72
CA THR A 73 -0.44 -20.82 4.01
C THR A 73 -0.49 -22.32 3.88
N ASP A 74 -1.56 -22.93 4.38
CA ASP A 74 -1.80 -24.36 4.28
C ASP A 74 -2.44 -24.71 2.94
N LEU A 75 -1.82 -25.62 2.22
CA LEU A 75 -2.32 -26.18 0.96
C LEU A 75 -2.84 -27.62 1.13
N SER A 76 -2.91 -28.17 2.34
CA SER A 76 -3.27 -29.57 2.62
C SER A 76 -4.67 -29.96 2.10
N LYS A 77 -5.56 -28.98 1.93
CA LYS A 77 -6.86 -29.19 1.29
C LYS A 77 -6.78 -29.67 -0.16
N PHE A 78 -5.61 -29.53 -0.81
CA PHE A 78 -5.36 -30.01 -2.17
C PHE A 78 -4.50 -31.27 -2.12
N ALA A 79 -5.04 -32.41 -2.51
CA ALA A 79 -4.38 -33.70 -2.43
C ALA A 79 -3.05 -33.77 -3.22
N ASP A 80 -2.92 -32.93 -4.24
CA ASP A 80 -1.77 -32.81 -5.13
C ASP A 80 -0.83 -31.63 -4.81
N ALA A 81 -0.98 -31.02 -3.63
CA ALA A 81 -0.12 -29.90 -3.21
C ALA A 81 1.39 -30.26 -3.23
N LYS A 82 1.73 -31.53 -2.97
CA LYS A 82 3.10 -32.07 -3.03
C LYS A 82 3.71 -32.04 -4.44
N ASP A 83 2.87 -31.98 -5.49
CA ASP A 83 3.30 -31.96 -6.89
C ASP A 83 3.66 -30.54 -7.37
N VAL A 84 3.46 -29.52 -6.53
CA VAL A 84 3.93 -28.16 -6.78
C VAL A 84 5.46 -28.13 -6.66
N SER A 85 6.13 -27.67 -7.71
CA SER A 85 7.59 -27.54 -7.69
C SER A 85 8.05 -26.58 -6.58
N THR A 86 9.19 -26.86 -5.96
CA THR A 86 9.72 -26.07 -4.84
C THR A 86 9.81 -24.58 -5.15
N TRP A 87 10.26 -24.21 -6.35
CA TRP A 87 10.36 -22.83 -6.79
C TRP A 87 8.99 -22.14 -6.96
N ALA A 88 7.94 -22.90 -7.30
CA ALA A 88 6.59 -22.38 -7.53
C ALA A 88 5.74 -22.32 -6.25
N LEU A 89 6.14 -23.07 -5.22
CA LEU A 89 5.38 -23.22 -3.99
C LEU A 89 5.08 -21.87 -3.28
N PRO A 90 6.01 -20.92 -3.13
CA PRO A 90 5.71 -19.63 -2.52
C PRO A 90 4.64 -18.84 -3.30
N TYR A 91 4.72 -18.85 -4.63
CA TYR A 91 3.72 -18.19 -5.48
C TYR A 91 2.35 -18.86 -5.37
N MET A 92 2.31 -20.19 -5.37
CA MET A 92 1.06 -20.94 -5.22
C MET A 92 0.40 -20.63 -3.88
N LYS A 93 1.16 -20.63 -2.80
CA LYS A 93 0.68 -20.27 -1.46
C LYS A 93 0.08 -18.88 -1.44
N ALA A 94 0.80 -17.89 -1.97
CA ALA A 94 0.34 -16.51 -2.02
C ALA A 94 -0.97 -16.35 -2.83
N MET A 95 -1.04 -16.98 -4.00
CA MET A 95 -2.20 -16.86 -4.89
C MET A 95 -3.43 -17.61 -4.37
N VAL A 96 -3.25 -18.71 -3.64
CA VAL A 96 -4.36 -19.42 -2.95
C VAL A 96 -4.84 -18.61 -1.75
N ALA A 97 -3.94 -18.07 -0.93
CA ALA A 97 -4.30 -17.27 0.24
C ALA A 97 -5.00 -15.96 -0.15
N ALA A 98 -4.56 -15.32 -1.25
CA ALA A 98 -5.21 -14.13 -1.80
C ALA A 98 -6.57 -14.43 -2.49
N GLY A 99 -7.00 -15.70 -2.52
CA GLY A 99 -8.28 -16.07 -3.13
C GLY A 99 -8.31 -16.04 -4.67
N TYR A 100 -7.15 -15.95 -5.34
CA TYR A 100 -7.10 -15.91 -6.81
C TYR A 100 -7.04 -17.31 -7.46
N VAL A 101 -6.57 -18.32 -6.71
CA VAL A 101 -6.49 -19.71 -7.15
C VAL A 101 -7.32 -20.60 -6.23
N HIS A 102 -8.36 -21.21 -6.79
CA HIS A 102 -9.27 -22.10 -6.07
C HIS A 102 -9.03 -23.59 -6.33
N GLY A 103 -8.14 -23.92 -7.27
CA GLY A 103 -7.93 -25.30 -7.74
C GLY A 103 -8.97 -25.72 -8.79
N ARG A 104 -8.89 -26.99 -9.19
CA ARG A 104 -9.87 -27.72 -9.99
C ARG A 104 -10.52 -28.80 -9.12
N THR A 105 -11.47 -29.55 -9.65
CA THR A 105 -12.06 -30.72 -8.97
C THR A 105 -11.01 -31.74 -8.53
N GLN A 106 -9.90 -31.85 -9.26
CA GLN A 106 -8.79 -32.79 -9.01
C GLN A 106 -7.67 -32.18 -8.14
N GLY A 107 -7.76 -30.93 -7.73
CA GLY A 107 -6.73 -30.22 -6.96
C GLY A 107 -6.12 -29.02 -7.70
N LEU A 108 -4.88 -28.68 -7.40
CA LEU A 108 -4.13 -27.56 -8.01
C LEU A 108 -3.71 -27.86 -9.46
N VAL A 109 -3.41 -29.13 -9.74
CA VAL A 109 -2.90 -29.66 -11.02
C VAL A 109 -1.73 -28.82 -11.56
N PRO A 110 -0.65 -28.64 -10.77
CA PRO A 110 0.38 -27.63 -11.03
C PRO A 110 1.17 -27.90 -12.30
N GLN A 111 1.40 -29.15 -12.65
CA GLN A 111 2.23 -29.57 -13.79
C GLN A 111 1.45 -29.63 -15.11
N ALA A 112 0.10 -29.59 -15.08
CA ALA A 112 -0.67 -29.60 -16.32
C ALA A 112 -0.58 -28.25 -17.04
N ASN A 113 -0.65 -28.28 -18.36
CA ASN A 113 -0.74 -27.06 -19.15
C ASN A 113 -2.03 -26.30 -18.82
N ILE A 114 -1.92 -24.98 -18.66
CA ILE A 114 -3.09 -24.13 -18.48
C ILE A 114 -3.77 -23.89 -19.82
N THR A 115 -5.09 -24.02 -19.84
CA THR A 115 -5.88 -23.66 -21.02
C THR A 115 -6.12 -22.16 -21.11
N ARG A 116 -6.50 -21.66 -22.29
CA ARG A 116 -6.87 -20.24 -22.47
C ARG A 116 -8.06 -19.84 -21.59
N ALA A 117 -9.02 -20.72 -21.44
CA ALA A 117 -10.19 -20.49 -20.58
C ALA A 117 -9.80 -20.34 -19.10
N GLU A 118 -8.92 -21.22 -18.62
CA GLU A 118 -8.43 -21.17 -17.24
C GLU A 118 -7.57 -19.95 -16.98
N PHE A 119 -6.75 -19.56 -17.95
CA PHE A 119 -5.99 -18.32 -17.83
C PHE A 119 -6.90 -17.09 -17.80
N ALA A 120 -7.94 -17.08 -18.63
CA ALA A 120 -8.93 -15.99 -18.61
C ALA A 120 -9.68 -15.94 -17.28
N GLN A 121 -10.07 -17.09 -16.72
CA GLN A 121 -10.70 -17.16 -15.41
C GLN A 121 -9.76 -16.70 -14.28
N LEU A 122 -8.50 -17.16 -14.30
CA LEU A 122 -7.48 -16.70 -13.34
C LEU A 122 -7.34 -15.17 -13.39
N TYR A 123 -7.27 -14.62 -14.60
CA TYR A 123 -7.14 -13.19 -14.78
C TYR A 123 -8.38 -12.41 -14.31
N PHE A 124 -9.57 -12.93 -14.58
CA PHE A 124 -10.84 -12.36 -14.11
C PHE A 124 -10.95 -12.39 -12.58
N ASN A 125 -10.47 -13.45 -11.93
CA ASN A 125 -10.45 -13.54 -10.46
C ASN A 125 -9.56 -12.45 -9.83
N ILE A 126 -8.60 -11.90 -10.60
CA ILE A 126 -7.64 -10.92 -10.11
C ILE A 126 -8.07 -9.48 -10.40
N ILE A 127 -8.49 -9.19 -11.62
CA ILE A 127 -8.85 -7.83 -12.03
C ILE A 127 -10.32 -7.80 -12.46
N GLN A 128 -11.15 -7.24 -11.63
CA GLN A 128 -12.59 -7.13 -11.87
C GLN A 128 -12.98 -5.83 -12.59
N SER A 129 -12.17 -4.78 -12.43
CA SER A 129 -12.51 -3.47 -12.96
C SER A 129 -11.32 -2.75 -13.58
N TYR A 130 -11.61 -1.93 -14.61
CA TYR A 130 -10.60 -1.20 -15.38
C TYR A 130 -11.00 0.24 -15.58
N ILE A 131 -10.03 1.16 -15.42
CA ILE A 131 -10.13 2.54 -15.89
C ILE A 131 -9.13 2.73 -17.03
N THR A 132 -9.66 3.00 -18.22
CA THR A 132 -8.89 3.14 -19.47
C THR A 132 -9.04 4.51 -20.12
N LYS A 133 -9.85 5.39 -19.53
CA LYS A 133 -10.06 6.77 -19.98
C LYS A 133 -9.71 7.72 -18.84
N ASN A 134 -9.16 8.88 -19.18
CA ASN A 134 -8.95 9.96 -18.22
C ASN A 134 -10.30 10.52 -17.73
N GLY A 135 -10.28 11.19 -16.59
CA GLY A 135 -11.46 11.80 -15.99
C GLY A 135 -11.60 11.50 -14.50
N SER A 136 -12.69 11.99 -13.92
CA SER A 136 -13.03 11.80 -12.50
C SER A 136 -14.04 10.68 -12.33
N TYR A 137 -13.85 9.86 -11.30
CA TYR A 137 -14.64 8.68 -10.97
C TYR A 137 -15.01 8.73 -9.50
N THR A 138 -16.29 8.46 -9.20
CA THR A 138 -16.87 8.53 -7.83
C THR A 138 -17.63 7.26 -7.45
N LYS A 139 -17.47 6.17 -8.21
CA LYS A 139 -18.19 4.91 -8.00
C LYS A 139 -17.35 3.95 -7.16
N ASP A 140 -17.98 3.29 -6.19
CA ASP A 140 -17.38 2.17 -5.46
C ASP A 140 -17.07 0.99 -6.36
N TYR A 141 -15.99 0.28 -6.04
CA TYR A 141 -15.57 -0.93 -6.75
C TYR A 141 -15.47 -2.11 -5.79
N LYS A 142 -16.07 -3.24 -6.20
CA LYS A 142 -15.85 -4.54 -5.56
C LYS A 142 -14.73 -5.29 -6.28
N GLY A 143 -13.77 -5.79 -5.53
CA GLY A 143 -12.58 -6.42 -6.05
C GLY A 143 -11.54 -5.41 -6.55
N ASN A 144 -10.52 -5.90 -7.22
CA ASN A 144 -9.39 -5.08 -7.62
C ASN A 144 -9.71 -4.17 -8.80
N LEU A 145 -9.22 -2.93 -8.70
CA LEU A 145 -9.33 -1.91 -9.75
C LEU A 145 -7.96 -1.65 -10.39
N LEU A 146 -7.90 -1.73 -11.72
CA LEU A 146 -6.70 -1.37 -12.50
C LEU A 146 -6.91 -0.05 -13.25
N VAL A 147 -6.14 0.98 -12.87
CA VAL A 147 -6.02 2.25 -13.62
C VAL A 147 -4.86 2.12 -14.60
N ARG A 148 -5.10 2.29 -15.89
CA ARG A 148 -4.08 2.12 -16.93
C ARG A 148 -3.93 3.33 -17.86
N THR A 149 -4.42 4.47 -17.47
CA THR A 149 -4.27 5.75 -18.19
C THR A 149 -3.97 6.86 -17.20
N LYS A 150 -3.35 7.91 -17.68
CA LYS A 150 -3.02 9.11 -16.90
C LYS A 150 -4.23 10.03 -16.73
N ASP A 151 -4.05 11.04 -15.88
CA ASP A 151 -5.01 12.12 -15.63
C ASP A 151 -6.36 11.56 -15.17
N VAL A 152 -6.28 10.64 -14.20
CA VAL A 152 -7.41 10.01 -13.52
C VAL A 152 -7.51 10.58 -12.10
N GLU A 153 -8.71 10.95 -11.73
CA GLU A 153 -9.09 11.29 -10.37
C GLU A 153 -10.09 10.25 -9.85
N LEU A 154 -9.77 9.64 -8.72
CA LEU A 154 -10.68 8.80 -7.95
C LEU A 154 -11.09 9.59 -6.72
N LYS A 155 -12.40 9.72 -6.48
CA LYS A 155 -12.91 10.60 -5.42
C LYS A 155 -14.10 10.00 -4.70
N ASP A 156 -14.10 10.18 -3.35
CA ASP A 156 -15.22 9.83 -2.48
C ASP A 156 -15.71 8.39 -2.73
N MET A 157 -14.81 7.40 -2.65
CA MET A 157 -15.14 6.01 -2.98
C MET A 157 -14.44 4.98 -2.10
N THR A 158 -15.00 3.79 -2.11
CA THR A 158 -14.41 2.59 -1.54
C THR A 158 -13.98 1.61 -2.64
N ILE A 159 -12.78 1.05 -2.50
CA ILE A 159 -12.28 -0.05 -3.32
C ILE A 159 -12.13 -1.25 -2.40
N ASP A 160 -13.02 -2.22 -2.52
CA ASP A 160 -13.00 -3.45 -1.73
C ASP A 160 -12.06 -4.48 -2.38
N GLY A 161 -10.78 -4.16 -2.36
CA GLY A 161 -9.68 -4.91 -2.98
C GLY A 161 -8.44 -4.03 -3.16
N ASP A 162 -7.55 -4.42 -4.08
CA ASP A 162 -6.36 -3.66 -4.43
C ASP A 162 -6.67 -2.57 -5.48
N LEU A 163 -6.03 -1.41 -5.32
CA LEU A 163 -5.92 -0.42 -6.39
C LEU A 163 -4.55 -0.57 -7.07
N ILE A 164 -4.56 -0.83 -8.36
CA ILE A 164 -3.36 -1.00 -9.16
C ILE A 164 -3.23 0.18 -10.15
N ILE A 165 -2.21 0.98 -9.98
CA ILE A 165 -1.83 2.04 -10.94
C ILE A 165 -0.86 1.43 -11.94
N GLY A 166 -1.37 1.10 -13.13
CA GLY A 166 -0.63 0.36 -14.15
C GLY A 166 0.39 1.21 -14.92
N ASN A 167 1.31 0.53 -15.62
CA ASN A 167 2.36 1.19 -16.44
C ASN A 167 1.81 2.13 -17.53
N GLY A 168 0.56 1.96 -17.93
CA GLY A 168 -0.09 2.84 -18.93
C GLY A 168 -0.30 4.27 -18.45
N VAL A 169 -0.17 4.53 -17.14
CA VAL A 169 -0.15 5.90 -16.59
C VAL A 169 1.14 6.63 -17.00
N ALA A 170 2.22 5.90 -17.29
CA ALA A 170 3.52 6.46 -17.69
C ALA A 170 4.03 7.48 -16.65
N ASP A 171 4.38 8.70 -17.08
CA ASP A 171 4.77 9.81 -16.20
C ASP A 171 3.56 10.70 -15.81
N GLY A 172 2.34 10.24 -16.08
CA GLY A 172 1.13 11.01 -15.84
C GLY A 172 0.66 11.00 -14.38
N LYS A 173 -0.39 11.77 -14.11
CA LYS A 173 -0.95 11.99 -12.79
C LYS A 173 -2.12 11.05 -12.50
N VAL A 174 -2.21 10.58 -11.24
CA VAL A 174 -3.40 9.96 -10.65
C VAL A 174 -3.62 10.61 -9.28
N THR A 175 -4.84 11.08 -9.04
CA THR A 175 -5.22 11.68 -7.75
C THR A 175 -6.26 10.81 -7.08
N LEU A 176 -6.04 10.52 -5.81
CA LEU A 176 -6.94 9.80 -4.93
C LEU A 176 -7.38 10.78 -3.86
N SER A 177 -8.67 11.15 -3.82
CA SER A 177 -9.23 12.07 -2.83
C SER A 177 -10.33 11.37 -2.05
N ASN A 178 -10.14 11.17 -0.74
CA ASN A 178 -11.05 10.43 0.12
C ASN A 178 -11.36 9.01 -0.43
N VAL A 179 -10.31 8.27 -0.81
CA VAL A 179 -10.43 6.90 -1.32
C VAL A 179 -10.06 5.89 -0.25
N LYS A 180 -10.97 4.97 0.09
CA LYS A 180 -10.74 3.90 1.05
C LYS A 180 -10.40 2.61 0.31
N ILE A 181 -9.13 2.20 0.34
CA ILE A 181 -8.64 0.98 -0.30
C ILE A 181 -8.51 -0.09 0.79
N SER A 182 -9.36 -1.13 0.77
CA SER A 182 -9.32 -2.20 1.76
C SER A 182 -8.06 -3.08 1.62
N GLY A 183 -7.53 -3.18 0.42
CA GLY A 183 -6.31 -3.89 0.09
C GLY A 183 -5.10 -2.97 -0.09
N ARG A 184 -4.31 -3.23 -1.13
CA ARG A 184 -3.03 -2.59 -1.41
C ARG A 184 -3.16 -1.51 -2.49
N LEU A 185 -2.36 -0.45 -2.38
CA LEU A 185 -2.07 0.48 -3.47
C LEU A 185 -0.77 0.03 -4.16
N VAL A 186 -0.87 -0.55 -5.35
CA VAL A 186 0.27 -1.09 -6.13
C VAL A 186 0.58 -0.19 -7.31
N VAL A 187 1.74 0.44 -7.32
CA VAL A 187 2.06 1.53 -8.26
C VAL A 187 3.16 1.13 -9.23
N TRP A 188 2.75 0.81 -10.48
CA TRP A 188 3.61 0.50 -11.62
C TRP A 188 3.84 1.69 -12.55
N GLY A 189 3.04 2.74 -12.44
CA GLY A 189 3.10 3.93 -13.29
C GLY A 189 2.94 5.20 -12.48
N GLY A 190 3.12 6.32 -13.13
CA GLY A 190 3.20 7.64 -12.50
C GLY A 190 4.64 8.17 -12.54
N GLY A 191 4.82 9.49 -12.45
CA GLY A 191 6.13 10.16 -12.40
C GLY A 191 6.49 10.65 -11.00
N THR A 192 7.43 11.56 -10.92
CA THR A 192 7.89 12.18 -9.66
C THR A 192 6.88 13.17 -9.05
N ALA A 193 5.82 13.53 -9.76
CA ALA A 193 4.73 14.37 -9.27
C ALA A 193 3.39 13.75 -9.70
N ALA A 194 3.13 12.48 -9.31
CA ALA A 194 2.18 11.69 -10.08
C ALA A 194 1.09 10.97 -9.30
N VAL A 195 1.35 10.38 -8.15
CA VAL A 195 0.31 9.68 -7.38
C VAL A 195 0.08 10.41 -6.07
N TYR A 196 -1.07 11.08 -5.98
CA TYR A 196 -1.46 11.85 -4.80
C TYR A 196 -2.54 11.12 -4.04
N CYS A 197 -2.35 10.98 -2.74
CA CYS A 197 -3.29 10.41 -1.77
C CYS A 197 -3.73 11.53 -0.83
N ASN A 198 -4.90 12.10 -1.11
CA ASN A 198 -5.42 13.30 -0.46
C ASN A 198 -6.71 13.00 0.31
N ASP A 199 -7.12 13.97 1.14
CA ASP A 199 -8.45 14.04 1.76
C ASP A 199 -8.78 12.77 2.56
N GLY A 200 -7.80 12.25 3.31
CA GLY A 200 -8.00 11.06 4.13
C GLY A 200 -7.99 9.74 3.35
N THR A 201 -7.30 9.66 2.21
CA THR A 201 -7.11 8.42 1.45
C THR A 201 -6.32 7.39 2.27
N THR A 202 -6.80 6.14 2.29
CA THR A 202 -6.20 5.04 3.06
C THR A 202 -5.97 3.78 2.21
N ALA A 203 -4.97 2.99 2.61
CA ALA A 203 -4.69 1.66 2.07
C ALA A 203 -4.05 0.78 3.16
N ALA A 204 -4.13 -0.54 3.04
CA ALA A 204 -3.46 -1.46 3.97
C ALA A 204 -1.95 -1.56 3.72
N GLU A 205 -1.53 -1.46 2.47
CA GLU A 205 -0.11 -1.46 2.05
C GLU A 205 0.07 -0.56 0.83
N VAL A 206 1.21 0.09 0.71
CA VAL A 206 1.61 0.87 -0.47
C VAL A 206 2.88 0.31 -1.06
N ILE A 207 2.86 0.02 -2.35
CA ILE A 207 3.98 -0.60 -3.07
C ILE A 207 4.37 0.26 -4.26
N ALA A 208 5.55 0.86 -4.22
CA ALA A 208 6.20 1.47 -5.38
C ALA A 208 6.98 0.39 -6.14
N CYS A 209 6.52 0.06 -7.36
CA CYS A 209 7.10 -1.03 -8.15
C CYS A 209 7.37 -0.66 -9.61
N ARG A 210 7.38 0.62 -9.95
CA ARG A 210 7.72 1.10 -11.29
C ARG A 210 9.14 0.70 -11.68
N VAL A 211 9.31 0.19 -12.91
CA VAL A 211 10.57 -0.42 -13.37
C VAL A 211 11.22 0.30 -14.57
N ASP A 212 10.65 1.41 -14.99
CA ASP A 212 11.06 2.15 -16.18
C ASP A 212 11.30 3.64 -15.96
N GLY A 213 11.26 4.06 -14.71
CA GLY A 213 11.49 5.42 -14.26
C GLY A 213 11.13 5.58 -12.79
N PRO A 214 11.43 6.74 -12.19
CA PRO A 214 11.06 7.03 -10.81
C PRO A 214 9.55 7.22 -10.66
N VAL A 215 9.06 7.05 -9.42
CA VAL A 215 7.68 7.36 -9.03
C VAL A 215 7.66 7.93 -7.61
N LYS A 216 6.87 8.98 -7.39
CA LYS A 216 6.54 9.47 -6.04
C LYS A 216 5.08 9.20 -5.74
N ILE A 217 4.82 8.65 -4.57
CA ILE A 217 3.49 8.46 -4.00
C ILE A 217 3.43 9.41 -2.80
N ILE A 218 2.53 10.38 -2.85
CA ILE A 218 2.51 11.50 -1.92
C ILE A 218 1.20 11.47 -1.15
N PHE A 219 1.30 11.25 0.15
CA PHE A 219 0.19 11.38 1.08
C PHE A 219 0.17 12.80 1.61
N ASP A 220 -0.98 13.46 1.51
CA ASP A 220 -1.20 14.73 2.17
C ASP A 220 -1.23 14.57 3.70
N ARG A 221 -1.37 15.67 4.41
CA ARG A 221 -1.37 15.66 5.87
C ARG A 221 -2.49 14.80 6.45
N GLU A 222 -3.69 14.93 5.93
CA GLU A 222 -4.86 14.20 6.43
C GLU A 222 -4.74 12.70 6.19
N SER A 223 -4.37 12.30 4.99
CA SER A 223 -4.13 10.90 4.66
C SER A 223 -2.98 10.33 5.49
N THR A 224 -1.89 11.11 5.69
CA THR A 224 -0.76 10.72 6.55
C THR A 224 -1.22 10.39 7.96
N LEU A 225 -2.05 11.23 8.57
CA LEU A 225 -2.54 11.05 9.94
C LEU A 225 -3.34 9.74 10.13
N LEU A 226 -4.08 9.32 9.09
CA LEU A 226 -4.89 8.11 9.15
C LEU A 226 -4.09 6.82 9.00
N VAL A 227 -2.95 6.87 8.30
CA VAL A 227 -2.22 5.66 7.90
C VAL A 227 -0.85 5.50 8.57
N TYR A 228 -0.30 6.53 9.16
CA TYR A 228 1.10 6.70 9.52
C TYR A 228 1.76 5.49 10.23
N ASP A 229 1.21 5.00 11.29
CA ASP A 229 1.77 3.89 12.08
C ASP A 229 1.14 2.51 11.74
N LYS A 230 0.21 2.50 10.82
CA LYS A 230 -0.59 1.33 10.44
C LYS A 230 -0.26 0.78 9.07
N ILE A 231 0.20 1.64 8.16
CA ILE A 231 0.40 1.28 6.77
C ILE A 231 1.74 0.59 6.55
N LYS A 232 1.71 -0.52 5.84
CA LYS A 232 2.94 -1.14 5.32
C LYS A 232 3.37 -0.43 4.05
N THR A 233 4.66 -0.12 3.92
CA THR A 233 5.21 0.49 2.71
C THR A 233 6.35 -0.36 2.15
N ARG A 234 6.43 -0.44 0.82
CA ARG A 234 7.50 -1.18 0.15
C ARG A 234 7.89 -0.52 -1.16
N ILE A 235 9.18 -0.27 -1.32
CA ILE A 235 9.77 0.05 -2.63
C ILE A 235 10.47 -1.22 -3.12
N THR A 236 10.07 -1.73 -4.28
CA THR A 236 10.68 -2.97 -4.80
C THR A 236 12.12 -2.70 -5.22
N GLU A 237 12.98 -3.74 -5.20
CA GLU A 237 14.40 -3.63 -5.57
C GLU A 237 14.61 -2.93 -6.93
N ARG A 238 13.76 -3.24 -7.91
CA ARG A 238 13.85 -2.63 -9.25
C ARG A 238 13.45 -1.16 -9.26
N ALA A 239 12.43 -0.79 -8.50
CA ALA A 239 12.00 0.61 -8.35
C ALA A 239 13.01 1.44 -7.57
N GLY A 240 13.62 0.85 -6.54
CA GLY A 240 14.67 1.48 -5.74
C GLY A 240 15.97 1.79 -6.51
N LYS A 241 16.14 1.28 -7.73
CA LYS A 241 17.23 1.68 -8.64
C LYS A 241 17.06 3.10 -9.20
N PHE A 242 15.90 3.70 -9.04
CA PHE A 242 15.63 5.10 -9.39
C PHE A 242 15.64 5.93 -8.09
N PRO A 243 16.68 6.76 -7.84
CA PRO A 243 16.86 7.48 -6.56
C PRO A 243 15.68 8.40 -6.19
N GLU A 244 14.93 8.87 -7.18
CA GLU A 244 13.76 9.74 -6.98
C GLU A 244 12.46 8.97 -6.67
N THR A 245 12.53 7.62 -6.56
CA THR A 245 11.37 6.82 -6.17
C THR A 245 11.17 6.92 -4.66
N GLU A 246 10.02 7.48 -4.26
CA GLU A 246 9.71 7.76 -2.86
C GLU A 246 8.24 7.50 -2.54
N ILE A 247 7.98 7.10 -1.31
CA ILE A 247 6.66 7.16 -0.68
C ILE A 247 6.76 8.25 0.38
N VAL A 248 6.10 9.38 0.12
CA VAL A 248 6.23 10.61 0.91
C VAL A 248 4.98 10.77 1.77
N PHE A 249 5.17 10.95 3.07
CA PHE A 249 4.13 11.30 4.02
C PHE A 249 4.33 12.74 4.44
N TYR A 250 3.36 13.60 4.12
CA TYR A 250 3.43 15.02 4.40
C TYR A 250 3.45 15.28 5.92
N ALA A 251 4.26 16.25 6.33
CA ALA A 251 4.42 16.65 7.74
C ALA A 251 4.96 15.58 8.69
N MET A 252 5.52 14.48 8.16
CA MET A 252 6.07 13.40 8.95
C MET A 252 7.26 13.85 9.81
N ASP A 253 8.20 14.57 9.19
CA ASP A 253 9.42 15.01 9.88
C ASP A 253 9.10 16.01 11.00
N ASP A 254 8.11 16.87 10.82
CA ASP A 254 7.65 17.79 11.85
C ASP A 254 7.03 17.05 13.04
N LEU A 255 6.25 16.00 12.76
CA LEU A 255 5.63 15.16 13.80
C LEU A 255 6.67 14.37 14.58
N LEU A 256 7.62 13.73 13.88
CA LEU A 256 8.69 12.96 14.50
C LEU A 256 9.66 13.86 15.28
N ASN A 257 9.96 15.04 14.76
CA ASN A 257 10.83 16.00 15.43
C ASN A 257 10.19 16.52 16.72
N ALA A 258 8.91 16.92 16.66
CA ALA A 258 8.19 17.36 17.85
C ALA A 258 8.09 16.27 18.92
N GLN A 259 7.79 15.02 18.54
CA GLN A 259 7.74 13.92 19.49
C GLN A 259 9.14 13.59 20.06
N ARG A 260 10.17 13.63 19.23
CA ARG A 260 11.55 13.41 19.68
C ARG A 260 12.00 14.48 20.67
N ASP A 261 11.64 15.74 20.42
CA ASP A 261 12.02 16.85 21.31
C ASP A 261 11.27 16.73 22.66
N LEU A 262 10.00 16.34 22.65
CA LEU A 262 9.27 16.02 23.89
C LEU A 262 9.89 14.85 24.65
N ASN A 263 10.20 13.75 23.97
CA ASN A 263 10.84 12.58 24.59
C ASN A 263 12.18 12.96 25.22
N LYS A 264 12.97 13.82 24.54
CA LYS A 264 14.23 14.32 25.08
C LYS A 264 14.01 15.15 26.34
N MET A 265 12.99 15.99 26.39
CA MET A 265 12.65 16.76 27.60
C MET A 265 12.26 15.85 28.77
N VAL A 266 11.59 14.74 28.51
CA VAL A 266 11.28 13.71 29.54
C VAL A 266 12.55 13.01 29.99
N ASP A 267 13.40 12.57 29.06
CA ASP A 267 14.67 11.89 29.36
C ASP A 267 15.65 12.78 30.14
N GLU A 268 15.66 14.09 29.87
CA GLU A 268 16.45 15.08 30.59
C GLU A 268 15.82 15.52 31.93
N ASN A 269 14.69 14.89 32.31
CA ASN A 269 13.95 15.21 33.54
C ASN A 269 13.43 16.67 33.60
N LEU A 270 13.30 17.32 32.43
CA LEU A 270 12.78 18.67 32.32
C LEU A 270 11.26 18.72 32.50
N ILE A 271 10.58 17.61 32.11
CA ILE A 271 9.16 17.38 32.37
C ILE A 271 8.97 15.94 32.84
N GLN A 272 8.06 15.73 33.80
CA GLN A 272 7.72 14.39 34.32
C GLN A 272 6.36 13.90 33.81
N ALA A 273 5.84 14.51 32.74
CA ALA A 273 4.60 14.09 32.11
C ALA A 273 4.82 13.81 30.63
N GLU A 274 4.31 12.69 30.15
CA GLU A 274 4.25 12.36 28.73
C GLU A 274 2.94 12.91 28.17
N VAL A 275 3.04 13.76 27.14
CA VAL A 275 1.91 14.32 26.39
C VAL A 275 2.22 14.10 24.90
N PRO A 276 1.27 13.61 24.10
CA PRO A 276 1.51 13.48 22.66
C PRO A 276 1.63 14.87 22.03
N ALA A 277 2.60 15.06 21.13
CA ALA A 277 2.77 16.30 20.39
C ALA A 277 1.57 16.63 19.48
N HIS A 278 0.77 15.62 19.15
CA HIS A 278 -0.38 15.74 18.27
C HIS A 278 -1.52 14.87 18.78
N LEU A 279 -2.73 15.46 18.80
CA LEU A 279 -3.98 14.76 19.05
C LEU A 279 -4.75 14.65 17.73
N TYR A 280 -5.17 13.46 17.38
CA TYR A 280 -5.89 13.17 16.15
C TYR A 280 -7.34 12.84 16.46
N ALA A 281 -8.24 13.72 16.08
CA ALA A 281 -9.67 13.50 16.19
C ALA A 281 -10.26 13.11 14.83
N ILE A 282 -11.09 12.08 14.82
CA ILE A 282 -11.91 11.75 13.65
C ILE A 282 -13.12 12.66 13.66
N VAL A 283 -13.42 13.30 12.53
CA VAL A 283 -14.60 14.16 12.40
C VAL A 283 -15.86 13.38 12.78
N GLY A 284 -16.62 13.94 13.71
CA GLY A 284 -17.83 13.28 14.26
C GLY A 284 -17.59 12.43 15.51
N GLU A 285 -16.34 12.16 15.91
CA GLU A 285 -16.03 11.45 17.15
C GLU A 285 -15.56 12.41 18.24
N GLN A 286 -16.10 12.24 19.47
CA GLN A 286 -15.68 13.02 20.63
C GLN A 286 -14.48 12.42 21.36
N THR A 287 -14.18 11.14 21.15
CA THR A 287 -13.08 10.47 21.86
C THR A 287 -11.88 10.30 20.94
N VAL A 288 -10.74 10.81 21.38
CA VAL A 288 -9.47 10.67 20.67
C VAL A 288 -8.53 9.73 21.43
N SER A 289 -7.84 8.86 20.72
CA SER A 289 -6.76 8.05 21.29
C SER A 289 -5.57 8.96 21.59
N ALA A 290 -5.19 9.05 22.87
CA ALA A 290 -4.06 9.85 23.31
C ALA A 290 -3.50 9.26 24.60
N THR A 291 -2.22 8.94 24.63
CA THR A 291 -1.57 8.51 25.85
C THR A 291 -1.03 9.73 26.59
N LEU A 292 -1.62 10.03 27.74
CA LEU A 292 -1.08 10.97 28.72
C LEU A 292 -0.58 10.17 29.92
N LYS A 293 0.63 10.43 30.38
CA LYS A 293 1.22 9.70 31.49
C LYS A 293 1.95 10.63 32.45
N ASN A 294 1.75 10.40 33.73
CA ASN A 294 2.49 11.05 34.80
C ASN A 294 3.62 10.11 35.26
N ASN A 295 4.86 10.48 34.96
CA ASN A 295 6.06 9.71 35.36
C ASN A 295 6.60 10.12 36.73
N SER A 296 6.01 11.12 37.42
CA SER A 296 6.36 11.46 38.79
C SER A 296 6.08 10.29 39.74
N LYS A 297 6.90 10.13 40.73
CA LYS A 297 6.72 9.13 41.80
C LYS A 297 5.92 9.66 42.97
N THR A 298 5.73 10.96 43.06
CA THR A 298 5.18 11.64 44.23
C THR A 298 4.05 12.59 43.91
N ASP A 299 4.11 13.25 42.76
CA ASP A 299 3.26 14.39 42.48
C ASP A 299 2.10 14.05 41.53
N SER A 300 0.96 14.69 41.73
CA SER A 300 -0.16 14.62 40.80
C SER A 300 -0.07 15.81 39.84
N TYR A 301 -0.35 15.58 38.56
CA TYR A 301 -0.38 16.62 37.55
C TYR A 301 -1.78 16.79 36.97
N THR A 302 -2.18 18.06 36.76
CA THR A 302 -3.36 18.41 35.98
C THR A 302 -2.92 18.90 34.61
N ILE A 303 -3.47 18.32 33.56
CA ILE A 303 -3.17 18.66 32.17
C ILE A 303 -4.39 19.36 31.58
N GLU A 304 -4.20 20.60 31.15
CA GLU A 304 -5.19 21.38 30.41
C GLU A 304 -4.72 21.54 28.96
N ILE A 305 -5.59 21.29 28.01
CA ILE A 305 -5.30 21.48 26.58
C ILE A 305 -6.23 22.56 26.04
N ARG A 306 -5.64 23.67 25.60
CA ARG A 306 -6.36 24.85 25.12
C ARG A 306 -6.06 25.12 23.66
N ARG A 307 -7.08 25.51 22.91
CA ARG A 307 -6.93 25.99 21.53
C ARG A 307 -6.24 27.37 21.54
N ASP A 308 -5.20 27.53 20.73
CA ASP A 308 -4.39 28.74 20.71
C ASP A 308 -5.15 29.96 20.14
N SER A 309 -6.12 29.70 19.25
CA SER A 309 -6.86 30.77 18.56
C SER A 309 -7.81 31.56 19.47
N ASP A 310 -8.38 30.92 20.50
CA ASP A 310 -9.41 31.51 21.38
C ASP A 310 -9.25 31.20 22.87
N GLY A 311 -8.24 30.39 23.22
CA GLY A 311 -7.96 29.97 24.60
C GLY A 311 -8.99 28.98 25.19
N SER A 312 -9.93 28.46 24.38
CA SER A 312 -10.93 27.52 24.85
C SER A 312 -10.31 26.15 25.19
N LEU A 313 -10.83 25.51 26.26
CA LEU A 313 -10.45 24.14 26.60
C LEU A 313 -11.01 23.17 25.54
N ILE A 314 -10.16 22.35 24.93
CA ILE A 314 -10.60 21.34 23.99
C ILE A 314 -11.09 20.05 24.66
N ALA A 315 -10.70 19.82 25.91
CA ALA A 315 -11.15 18.74 26.78
C ALA A 315 -11.28 19.23 28.22
N ASP A 316 -11.95 18.48 29.09
CA ASP A 316 -11.91 18.77 30.52
C ASP A 316 -10.49 18.53 31.08
N PRO A 317 -10.06 19.32 32.08
CA PRO A 317 -8.77 19.11 32.72
C PRO A 317 -8.61 17.68 33.21
N ILE A 318 -7.47 17.06 32.89
CA ILE A 318 -7.19 15.68 33.19
C ILE A 318 -6.18 15.62 34.32
N THR A 319 -6.59 15.13 35.49
CA THR A 319 -5.69 14.96 36.65
C THR A 319 -5.18 13.53 36.70
N LEU A 320 -3.86 13.37 36.66
CA LEU A 320 -3.15 12.12 36.77
C LEU A 320 -2.37 12.07 38.07
N THR A 321 -2.69 11.12 38.93
CA THR A 321 -1.87 10.82 40.11
C THR A 321 -0.51 10.25 39.73
N ALA A 322 0.43 10.21 40.66
CA ALA A 322 1.76 9.67 40.46
C ALA A 322 1.72 8.29 39.77
N GLY A 323 2.42 8.13 38.65
CA GLY A 323 2.49 6.91 37.86
C GLY A 323 1.24 6.57 37.03
N ALA A 324 0.17 7.38 37.08
CA ALA A 324 -1.06 7.12 36.36
C ALA A 324 -0.96 7.50 34.88
N SER A 325 -1.78 6.84 34.04
CA SER A 325 -1.90 7.18 32.62
C SER A 325 -3.34 7.05 32.14
N VAL A 326 -3.68 7.79 31.10
CA VAL A 326 -4.92 7.62 30.31
C VAL A 326 -4.55 7.37 28.86
N SER A 327 -5.36 6.58 28.16
CA SER A 327 -5.13 6.21 26.76
C SER A 327 -6.09 6.90 25.78
N SER A 328 -7.02 7.70 26.30
CA SER A 328 -7.98 8.45 25.49
C SER A 328 -8.42 9.74 26.17
N ILE A 329 -8.81 10.73 25.38
CA ILE A 329 -9.33 12.02 25.83
C ILE A 329 -10.69 12.23 25.18
N THR A 330 -11.66 12.74 25.95
CA THR A 330 -12.96 13.15 25.41
C THR A 330 -12.93 14.65 25.12
N LEU A 331 -13.18 15.02 23.87
CA LEU A 331 -13.20 16.40 23.41
C LEU A 331 -14.53 17.06 23.81
N LYS A 332 -14.49 18.36 24.15
CA LYS A 332 -15.69 19.18 24.42
C LYS A 332 -16.49 19.47 23.17
N ASP A 333 -15.77 19.75 22.08
CA ASP A 333 -16.36 19.99 20.79
C ASP A 333 -15.87 18.95 19.80
N VAL A 334 -16.76 18.43 18.98
CA VAL A 334 -16.38 17.59 17.83
C VAL A 334 -15.71 18.54 16.83
N PRO A 335 -14.44 18.35 16.49
CA PRO A 335 -13.79 19.23 15.55
C PRO A 335 -14.48 19.13 14.19
N GLU A 336 -14.85 20.29 13.66
CA GLU A 336 -15.07 20.43 12.23
C GLU A 336 -13.72 20.25 11.53
N TYR A 337 -13.78 19.91 10.27
CA TYR A 337 -12.61 19.68 9.42
C TYR A 337 -11.55 20.78 9.57
N GLY A 338 -10.32 20.40 9.89
CA GLY A 338 -9.20 21.35 9.99
C GLY A 338 -8.20 21.03 11.08
N ASN A 339 -7.18 21.87 11.19
CA ASN A 339 -6.15 21.80 12.23
C ASN A 339 -6.32 22.96 13.20
N ALA A 340 -6.28 22.67 14.47
CA ALA A 340 -6.18 23.67 15.51
C ALA A 340 -4.83 23.54 16.23
N ALA A 341 -4.06 24.61 16.28
CA ALA A 341 -2.93 24.70 17.19
C ALA A 341 -3.46 24.74 18.62
N CYS A 342 -2.86 23.94 19.51
CA CYS A 342 -3.28 23.84 20.91
C CYS A 342 -2.04 23.84 21.80
N THR A 343 -2.17 24.46 22.97
CA THR A 343 -1.15 24.44 24.02
C THR A 343 -1.61 23.54 25.17
N ALA A 344 -0.78 22.57 25.55
CA ALA A 344 -0.98 21.78 26.76
C ALA A 344 -0.22 22.42 27.92
N THR A 345 -0.94 22.74 28.99
CA THR A 345 -0.36 23.24 30.24
C THR A 345 -0.41 22.17 31.31
N ILE A 346 0.74 21.86 31.91
CA ILE A 346 0.87 20.85 32.97
C ILE A 346 1.13 21.60 34.28
N THR A 347 0.26 21.39 35.26
CA THR A 347 0.35 21.99 36.58
C THR A 347 0.47 20.89 37.65
N ALA A 348 1.44 21.04 38.55
CA ALA A 348 1.65 20.16 39.69
C ALA A 348 0.67 20.50 40.84
#